data_d0b6361d22ee3e9913b88d72f8330705
#
_entry.id   d0b6361d22ee3e9913b88d72f8330705
#
_cell.length_a   1.000
_cell.length_b   1.000
_cell.length_c   1.000
_cell.angle_alpha   90.00
_cell.angle_beta   90.00
_cell.angle_gamma   90.00
#
_symmetry.space_group_name_H-M   'P 1'
#
loop_
_entity.id
_entity.type
_entity.pdbx_description
1 polymer ?
#
loop_
_entity_poly.entity_id
_entity_poly.type
_entity_poly.pdbx_seq_one_letter_code
_entity_poly.pdbx_strand_id
1 'polypeptide(L)'
;IYPETLDTAELDVPYSYTFQVLALKDTVVNYLGNIILAEIDSVKVLKINGLPPSFQYVCEPSNCLFTWEKVGCVKLEGNPTSAEAGVHPIEIITTAYARWGLLRLPVNDTITDYTLVVGDGGSASIYTPSKEQVSIYPNPGINGVFYIQSNTAILNIQIVDVQGKEVGYSLTTAGSTTSIDVSKNARGIYFISFNAGTRLIKKRIMY
;
A
#
# COMPACT_ATOMS: atom_id res chain seq x y z
N ILE A 1 -2.26 1.23 7.35
CA ILE A 1 -3.15 2.37 7.13
C ILE A 1 -4.18 1.94 6.10
N TYR A 2 -5.44 2.29 6.30
CA TYR A 2 -6.56 1.98 5.40
C TYR A 2 -7.45 3.22 5.26
N PRO A 3 -8.02 3.48 4.08
CA PRO A 3 -7.87 2.76 2.81
C PRO A 3 -6.53 3.02 2.10
N GLU A 4 -6.24 2.26 1.04
CA GLU A 4 -4.97 2.31 0.29
C GLU A 4 -4.92 3.44 -0.76
N THR A 5 -6.03 4.11 -1.03
CA THR A 5 -6.12 5.18 -2.04
C THR A 5 -6.88 6.37 -1.49
N LEU A 6 -6.55 7.58 -1.94
CA LEU A 6 -7.28 8.81 -1.68
C LEU A 6 -8.34 9.05 -2.76
N ASP A 7 -9.47 9.61 -2.36
CA ASP A 7 -10.44 10.15 -3.31
C ASP A 7 -9.89 11.41 -3.98
N THR A 8 -10.38 11.73 -5.17
CA THR A 8 -10.05 12.98 -5.85
C THR A 8 -10.68 14.16 -5.12
N ALA A 9 -9.89 15.20 -4.89
CA ALA A 9 -10.36 16.46 -4.34
C ALA A 9 -10.84 17.38 -5.47
N GLU A 10 -12.12 17.76 -5.43
CA GLU A 10 -12.73 18.65 -6.43
C GLU A 10 -12.39 20.12 -6.12
N LEU A 11 -12.13 20.91 -7.15
CA LEU A 11 -11.81 22.33 -7.00
C LEU A 11 -12.98 23.09 -6.36
N ASP A 12 -12.65 23.99 -5.46
CA ASP A 12 -13.58 24.85 -4.73
C ASP A 12 -14.65 24.09 -3.91
N VAL A 13 -14.43 22.77 -3.69
CA VAL A 13 -15.29 21.92 -2.86
C VAL A 13 -14.52 21.51 -1.61
N PRO A 14 -15.09 21.67 -0.40
CA PRO A 14 -14.45 21.21 0.82
C PRO A 14 -14.15 19.71 0.76
N TYR A 15 -12.87 19.36 0.89
CA TYR A 15 -12.40 17.98 0.91
C TYR A 15 -12.24 17.49 2.35
N SER A 16 -12.67 16.28 2.59
CA SER A 16 -12.49 15.61 3.89
C SER A 16 -12.33 14.11 3.67
N TYR A 17 -11.18 13.58 4.09
CA TYR A 17 -10.86 12.17 3.95
C TYR A 17 -10.23 11.62 5.24
N THR A 18 -10.58 10.40 5.62
CA THR A 18 -10.11 9.82 6.87
C THR A 18 -9.39 8.50 6.64
N PHE A 19 -8.13 8.45 7.05
CA PHE A 19 -7.38 7.20 7.18
C PHE A 19 -7.62 6.58 8.55
N GLN A 20 -7.83 5.27 8.56
CA GLN A 20 -7.76 4.48 9.78
C GLN A 20 -6.32 3.98 9.97
N VAL A 21 -5.81 4.13 11.17
CA VAL A 21 -4.47 3.69 11.55
C VAL A 21 -4.57 2.71 12.70
N LEU A 22 -4.05 1.51 12.48
CA LEU A 22 -3.89 0.49 13.50
C LEU A 22 -2.43 0.03 13.49
N ALA A 23 -1.75 0.13 14.62
CA ALA A 23 -0.43 -0.46 14.77
C ALA A 23 -0.56 -1.99 14.83
N LEU A 24 0.31 -2.71 14.14
CA LEU A 24 0.40 -4.16 14.28
C LEU A 24 1.11 -4.48 15.59
N LYS A 25 0.62 -5.46 16.34
CA LYS A 25 1.21 -5.85 17.62
C LYS A 25 2.60 -6.45 17.44
N ASP A 26 2.72 -7.36 16.48
CA ASP A 26 3.95 -8.10 16.20
C ASP A 26 4.38 -7.84 14.77
N THR A 27 5.67 -7.58 14.57
CA THR A 27 6.21 -7.42 13.22
C THR A 27 7.66 -7.88 13.17
N VAL A 28 8.10 -8.17 11.96
CA VAL A 28 9.49 -8.52 11.67
C VAL A 28 10.24 -7.24 11.29
N VAL A 29 11.24 -6.89 12.04
CA VAL A 29 12.09 -5.73 11.76
C VAL A 29 13.51 -6.17 11.41
N ASN A 30 14.13 -5.44 10.48
CA ASN A 30 15.54 -5.60 10.20
C ASN A 30 16.33 -4.60 11.08
N TYR A 31 17.07 -5.12 12.04
CA TYR A 31 17.92 -4.32 12.90
C TYR A 31 19.38 -4.74 12.73
N LEU A 32 20.22 -3.83 12.26
CA LEU A 32 21.66 -4.06 12.00
C LEU A 32 21.92 -5.31 11.13
N GLY A 33 21.06 -5.55 10.12
CA GLY A 33 21.18 -6.70 9.23
C GLY A 33 20.59 -8.00 9.76
N ASN A 34 20.06 -8.02 10.98
CA ASN A 34 19.40 -9.17 11.57
C ASN A 34 17.87 -9.03 11.51
N ILE A 35 17.20 -10.09 11.09
CA ILE A 35 15.74 -10.17 11.11
C ILE A 35 15.31 -10.61 12.51
N ILE A 36 14.61 -9.73 13.23
CA ILE A 36 14.09 -9.99 14.56
C ILE A 36 12.58 -9.83 14.59
N LEU A 37 11.89 -10.71 15.34
CA LEU A 37 10.50 -10.53 15.68
C LEU A 37 10.44 -9.53 16.85
N ALA A 38 9.76 -8.42 16.65
CA ALA A 38 9.60 -7.37 17.64
C ALA A 38 8.13 -7.07 17.90
N GLU A 39 7.79 -6.77 19.15
CA GLU A 39 6.49 -6.24 19.51
C GLU A 39 6.45 -4.75 19.22
N ILE A 40 5.40 -4.29 18.53
CA ILE A 40 5.18 -2.86 18.29
C ILE A 40 4.30 -2.30 19.41
N ASP A 41 4.87 -1.40 20.21
CA ASP A 41 4.11 -0.68 21.24
C ASP A 41 3.15 0.33 20.59
N SER A 42 3.67 1.09 19.63
CA SER A 42 2.93 2.17 18.97
C SER A 42 3.60 2.62 17.67
N VAL A 43 2.82 3.25 16.82
CA VAL A 43 3.29 3.93 15.60
C VAL A 43 2.92 5.40 15.71
N LYS A 44 3.86 6.29 15.46
CA LYS A 44 3.65 7.74 15.45
C LYS A 44 3.75 8.26 14.01
N VAL A 45 2.74 8.98 13.56
CA VAL A 45 2.86 9.80 12.35
C VAL A 45 3.59 11.09 12.75
N LEU A 46 4.76 11.31 12.17
CA LEU A 46 5.59 12.49 12.44
C LEU A 46 5.20 13.66 11.55
N LYS A 47 4.97 13.38 10.26
CA LYS A 47 4.68 14.38 9.26
C LYS A 47 4.03 13.76 8.02
N ILE A 48 3.20 14.53 7.34
CA ILE A 48 2.70 14.23 5.99
C ILE A 48 3.22 15.33 5.06
N ASN A 49 4.06 14.94 4.10
CA ASN A 49 4.60 15.82 3.07
C ASN A 49 3.78 15.70 1.77
N GLY A 50 3.93 16.69 0.88
CA GLY A 50 3.30 16.68 -0.44
C GLY A 50 1.87 17.20 -0.46
N LEU A 51 1.30 17.58 0.69
CA LEU A 51 -0.02 18.20 0.74
C LEU A 51 0.03 19.61 0.11
N PRO A 52 -0.97 19.96 -0.74
CA PRO A 52 -1.13 21.32 -1.22
C PRO A 52 -1.35 22.31 -0.06
N PRO A 53 -1.06 23.63 -0.25
CA PRO A 53 -1.13 24.61 0.82
C PRO A 53 -2.49 24.76 1.51
N SER A 54 -3.59 24.52 0.81
CA SER A 54 -4.94 24.56 1.38
C SER A 54 -5.29 23.35 2.24
N PHE A 55 -4.44 22.30 2.25
CA PHE A 55 -4.70 21.09 2.99
C PHE A 55 -3.99 21.05 4.34
N GLN A 56 -4.64 20.47 5.30
CA GLN A 56 -4.11 20.15 6.62
C GLN A 56 -4.52 18.74 7.05
N TYR A 57 -3.88 18.22 8.08
CA TYR A 57 -4.30 16.97 8.70
C TYR A 57 -4.42 17.09 10.20
N VAL A 58 -5.33 16.33 10.77
CA VAL A 58 -5.54 16.19 12.20
C VAL A 58 -5.59 14.70 12.56
N CYS A 59 -5.10 14.38 13.74
CA CYS A 59 -5.08 13.00 14.22
C CYS A 59 -6.04 12.82 15.40
N GLU A 60 -6.57 11.61 15.51
CA GLU A 60 -7.22 11.12 16.71
C GLU A 60 -6.58 9.78 17.09
N PRO A 61 -5.81 9.73 18.18
CA PRO A 61 -5.53 10.80 19.17
C PRO A 61 -4.65 11.95 18.62
N SER A 62 -4.81 13.14 19.19
CA SER A 62 -4.22 14.40 18.68
C SER A 62 -2.69 14.44 18.65
N ASN A 63 -2.02 13.57 19.40
CA ASN A 63 -0.57 13.43 19.38
C ASN A 63 -0.05 12.55 18.22
N CYS A 64 -0.96 12.06 17.36
CA CYS A 64 -0.69 11.15 16.24
C CYS A 64 0.05 9.85 16.65
N LEU A 65 -0.14 9.38 17.89
CA LEU A 65 0.46 8.17 18.41
C LEU A 65 -0.59 7.06 18.48
N PHE A 66 -0.44 6.05 17.66
CA PHE A 66 -1.40 4.95 17.49
C PHE A 66 -0.86 3.67 18.13
N THR A 67 -1.69 2.99 18.92
CA THR A 67 -1.34 1.73 19.58
C THR A 67 -2.01 0.55 18.87
N TRP A 68 -1.54 -0.66 19.12
CA TRP A 68 -2.16 -1.87 18.58
C TRP A 68 -3.55 -2.17 19.17
N GLU A 69 -3.88 -1.59 20.31
CA GLU A 69 -5.15 -1.85 21.01
C GLU A 69 -6.33 -1.07 20.45
N LYS A 70 -6.07 0.05 19.79
CA LYS A 70 -7.12 0.97 19.32
C LYS A 70 -6.88 1.42 17.91
N VAL A 71 -7.93 1.38 17.12
CA VAL A 71 -7.94 2.07 15.82
C VAL A 71 -7.98 3.57 16.09
N GLY A 72 -6.99 4.26 15.55
CA GLY A 72 -7.00 5.71 15.50
C GLY A 72 -7.28 6.18 14.08
N CYS A 73 -7.31 7.49 13.87
CA CYS A 73 -7.49 8.04 12.55
C CYS A 73 -6.63 9.28 12.28
N VAL A 74 -6.33 9.49 11.01
CA VAL A 74 -5.77 10.73 10.48
C VAL A 74 -6.75 11.27 9.45
N LYS A 75 -7.26 12.47 9.67
CA LYS A 75 -8.19 13.15 8.79
C LYS A 75 -7.45 14.21 7.98
N LEU A 76 -7.54 14.12 6.67
CA LEU A 76 -7.13 15.18 5.75
C LEU A 76 -8.31 16.08 5.47
N GLU A 77 -8.09 17.38 5.54
CA GLU A 77 -9.08 18.39 5.22
C GLU A 77 -8.45 19.47 4.36
N GLY A 78 -9.21 20.02 3.43
CA GLY A 78 -8.75 21.08 2.56
C GLY A 78 -9.88 21.73 1.77
N ASN A 79 -9.57 22.87 1.18
CA ASN A 79 -10.46 23.53 0.23
C ASN A 79 -9.61 23.89 -1.00
N PRO A 80 -9.42 22.91 -1.92
CA PRO A 80 -8.47 23.05 -3.01
C PRO A 80 -8.87 24.14 -4.00
N THR A 81 -7.89 24.93 -4.42
CA THR A 81 -8.04 25.99 -5.39
C THR A 81 -7.52 25.58 -6.77
N SER A 82 -7.88 26.30 -7.80
CA SER A 82 -7.38 26.05 -9.18
C SER A 82 -5.85 26.13 -9.30
N ALA A 83 -5.19 26.87 -8.42
CA ALA A 83 -3.72 26.95 -8.37
C ALA A 83 -3.07 25.65 -7.87
N GLU A 84 -3.85 24.78 -7.23
CA GLU A 84 -3.40 23.50 -6.65
C GLU A 84 -3.84 22.31 -7.51
N ALA A 85 -4.46 22.58 -8.68
CA ALA A 85 -4.86 21.52 -9.60
C ALA A 85 -3.65 20.67 -10.05
N GLY A 86 -3.79 19.35 -9.97
CA GLY A 86 -2.73 18.43 -10.35
C GLY A 86 -2.63 17.19 -9.48
N VAL A 87 -1.48 16.54 -9.58
CA VAL A 87 -1.18 15.28 -8.89
C VAL A 87 -0.11 15.55 -7.83
N HIS A 88 -0.43 15.25 -6.59
CA HIS A 88 0.41 15.49 -5.43
C HIS A 88 0.81 14.16 -4.79
N PRO A 89 2.05 13.68 -4.99
CA PRO A 89 2.58 12.54 -4.27
C PRO A 89 2.63 12.84 -2.77
N ILE A 90 2.09 11.95 -1.95
CA ILE A 90 2.03 12.11 -0.50
C ILE A 90 3.03 11.18 0.15
N GLU A 91 3.84 11.71 1.05
CA GLU A 91 4.77 10.96 1.88
C GLU A 91 4.32 11.02 3.35
N ILE A 92 4.03 9.88 3.95
CA ILE A 92 3.68 9.78 5.37
C ILE A 92 4.91 9.28 6.12
N ILE A 93 5.54 10.16 6.89
CA ILE A 93 6.71 9.83 7.69
C ILE A 93 6.24 9.32 9.05
N THR A 94 6.65 8.12 9.39
CA THR A 94 6.27 7.44 10.62
C THR A 94 7.47 6.97 11.43
N THR A 95 7.26 6.76 12.73
CA THR A 95 8.17 6.06 13.61
C THR A 95 7.40 5.00 14.36
N ALA A 96 7.76 3.74 14.17
CA ALA A 96 7.29 2.64 15.00
C ALA A 96 8.21 2.50 16.22
N TYR A 97 7.61 2.31 17.39
CA TYR A 97 8.34 1.98 18.62
C TYR A 97 8.24 0.49 18.85
N ALA A 98 9.31 -0.20 18.48
CA ALA A 98 9.43 -1.64 18.60
C ALA A 98 10.08 -2.04 19.93
N ARG A 99 9.60 -3.11 20.57
CA ARG A 99 10.19 -3.69 21.76
C ARG A 99 10.81 -5.05 21.42
N TRP A 100 12.05 -5.21 21.86
CA TRP A 100 12.76 -6.48 21.80
C TRP A 100 13.39 -6.76 23.18
N GLY A 101 12.77 -7.65 23.93
CA GLY A 101 13.12 -7.86 25.34
C GLY A 101 12.92 -6.58 26.17
N LEU A 102 13.98 -6.08 26.78
CA LEU A 102 13.98 -4.83 27.57
C LEU A 102 14.32 -3.59 26.74
N LEU A 103 14.70 -3.76 25.49
CA LEU A 103 15.08 -2.66 24.61
C LEU A 103 13.85 -2.12 23.87
N ARG A 104 13.75 -0.79 23.80
CA ARG A 104 12.77 -0.08 22.97
C ARG A 104 13.52 0.66 21.86
N LEU A 105 13.19 0.31 20.63
CA LEU A 105 13.89 0.78 19.44
C LEU A 105 12.93 1.59 18.57
N PRO A 106 13.25 2.85 18.22
CA PRO A 106 12.52 3.57 17.18
C PRO A 106 12.93 3.05 15.80
N VAL A 107 11.95 2.72 14.99
CA VAL A 107 12.14 2.31 13.58
C VAL A 107 11.40 3.32 12.72
N ASN A 108 12.14 4.08 11.93
CA ASN A 108 11.56 5.08 11.03
C ASN A 108 11.17 4.40 9.70
N ASP A 109 10.04 4.83 9.17
CA ASP A 109 9.52 4.37 7.88
C ASP A 109 8.85 5.54 7.14
N THR A 110 8.84 5.46 5.80
CA THR A 110 8.18 6.44 4.95
C THR A 110 7.27 5.72 3.98
N ILE A 111 5.98 6.00 4.07
CA ILE A 111 4.95 5.45 3.20
C ILE A 111 4.75 6.43 2.04
N THR A 112 5.01 5.97 0.81
CA THR A 112 4.96 6.79 -0.42
C THR A 112 3.87 6.34 -1.41
N ASP A 113 3.01 5.42 -1.00
CA ASP A 113 2.02 4.80 -1.89
C ASP A 113 0.78 5.67 -2.15
N TYR A 114 0.69 6.82 -1.47
CA TYR A 114 -0.47 7.71 -1.60
C TYR A 114 -0.22 8.83 -2.59
N THR A 115 -1.29 9.17 -3.32
CA THR A 115 -1.31 10.29 -4.25
C THR A 115 -2.64 11.02 -4.09
N LEU A 116 -2.60 12.32 -3.83
CA LEU A 116 -3.77 13.18 -3.84
C LEU A 116 -3.91 13.80 -5.23
N VAL A 117 -5.07 13.62 -5.85
CA VAL A 117 -5.41 14.27 -7.12
C VAL A 117 -6.35 15.44 -6.80
N VAL A 118 -5.99 16.62 -7.26
CA VAL A 118 -6.82 17.84 -7.18
C VAL A 118 -7.24 18.21 -8.59
N GLY A 119 -8.54 18.25 -8.86
CA GLY A 119 -9.04 18.53 -10.21
C GLY A 119 -10.52 18.85 -10.26
N ASP A 120 -11.00 19.22 -11.45
CA ASP A 120 -12.39 19.50 -11.69
C ASP A 120 -13.18 18.18 -11.64
N GLY A 121 -14.12 18.06 -10.74
CA GLY A 121 -15.05 16.91 -10.66
C GLY A 121 -15.96 16.72 -11.89
N GLY A 122 -15.82 17.55 -12.90
CA GLY A 122 -16.67 17.61 -14.07
C GLY A 122 -16.06 17.23 -15.42
N SER A 123 -14.78 16.90 -15.48
CA SER A 123 -14.20 16.31 -16.69
C SER A 123 -13.72 14.90 -16.36
N ALA A 124 -14.36 13.91 -16.96
CA ALA A 124 -13.82 12.55 -17.07
C ALA A 124 -12.55 12.56 -17.95
N SER A 125 -11.62 13.45 -17.65
CA SER A 125 -10.22 13.25 -17.94
C SER A 125 -9.77 12.28 -16.90
N ILE A 126 -9.79 11.00 -17.25
CA ILE A 126 -9.04 9.97 -16.57
C ILE A 126 -7.57 10.41 -16.63
N TYR A 127 -7.16 11.33 -15.75
CA TYR A 127 -5.79 11.37 -15.35
C TYR A 127 -5.61 10.12 -14.48
N THR A 128 -5.51 8.98 -15.13
CA THR A 128 -4.75 7.90 -14.57
C THR A 128 -3.33 8.46 -14.47
N PRO A 129 -2.79 8.77 -13.27
CA PRO A 129 -1.35 8.68 -13.15
C PRO A 129 -1.03 7.34 -13.79
N SER A 130 0.00 7.26 -14.59
CA SER A 130 0.47 5.99 -15.14
C SER A 130 0.99 5.11 -14.00
N LYS A 131 0.13 4.88 -13.02
CA LYS A 131 0.22 3.79 -12.07
C LYS A 131 0.14 2.60 -12.97
N GLU A 132 1.24 1.91 -13.11
CA GLU A 132 1.26 0.61 -13.72
C GLU A 132 0.09 -0.14 -13.11
N GLN A 133 -1.04 -0.15 -13.85
CA GLN A 133 -2.24 -0.82 -13.38
C GLN A 133 -1.96 -2.29 -13.48
N VAL A 134 -1.59 -2.86 -12.35
CA VAL A 134 -1.41 -4.29 -12.22
C VAL A 134 -2.61 -4.85 -11.48
N SER A 135 -3.41 -5.63 -12.18
CA SER A 135 -4.50 -6.40 -11.58
C SER A 135 -4.22 -7.89 -11.66
N ILE A 136 -4.61 -8.62 -10.61
CA ILE A 136 -4.54 -10.08 -10.55
C ILE A 136 -5.96 -10.60 -10.35
N TYR A 137 -6.44 -11.40 -11.29
CA TYR A 137 -7.78 -11.96 -11.25
C TYR A 137 -7.86 -13.34 -11.91
N PRO A 138 -8.89 -14.16 -11.60
CA PRO A 138 -9.72 -14.01 -10.41
C PRO A 138 -8.93 -14.30 -9.14
N ASN A 139 -9.33 -13.72 -8.02
CA ASN A 139 -8.79 -14.03 -6.71
C ASN A 139 -9.96 -14.14 -5.71
N PRO A 140 -10.37 -15.34 -5.29
CA PRO A 140 -9.71 -16.66 -5.49
C PRO A 140 -9.60 -17.11 -6.94
N GLY A 141 -8.52 -17.89 -7.23
CA GLY A 141 -8.24 -18.44 -8.54
C GLY A 141 -9.20 -19.57 -8.92
N ILE A 142 -9.61 -19.61 -10.18
CA ILE A 142 -10.44 -20.69 -10.71
C ILE A 142 -9.51 -21.78 -11.23
N ASN A 143 -9.65 -22.99 -10.69
CA ASN A 143 -8.82 -24.16 -11.03
C ASN A 143 -7.30 -23.89 -10.93
N GLY A 144 -6.87 -22.99 -10.02
CA GLY A 144 -5.47 -22.65 -9.83
C GLY A 144 -4.89 -21.70 -10.88
N VAL A 145 -5.73 -21.10 -11.72
CA VAL A 145 -5.29 -20.16 -12.75
C VAL A 145 -5.61 -18.74 -12.33
N PHE A 146 -4.62 -17.85 -12.51
CA PHE A 146 -4.69 -16.41 -12.29
C PHE A 146 -4.20 -15.68 -13.53
N TYR A 147 -4.73 -14.48 -13.74
CA TYR A 147 -4.28 -13.60 -14.80
C TYR A 147 -3.74 -12.33 -14.19
N ILE A 148 -2.52 -11.96 -14.58
CA ILE A 148 -1.96 -10.64 -14.30
C ILE A 148 -2.17 -9.79 -15.54
N GLN A 149 -2.93 -8.71 -15.41
CA GLN A 149 -3.03 -7.69 -16.42
C GLN A 149 -2.14 -6.51 -16.03
N SER A 150 -1.27 -6.09 -16.95
CA SER A 150 -0.34 -4.99 -16.74
C SER A 150 -0.11 -4.25 -18.05
N ASN A 151 0.06 -2.94 -17.96
CA ASN A 151 0.46 -2.10 -19.08
C ASN A 151 1.99 -2.05 -19.29
N THR A 152 2.74 -2.71 -18.40
CA THR A 152 4.20 -2.86 -18.49
C THR A 152 4.61 -4.33 -18.44
N ALA A 153 5.82 -4.63 -18.91
CA ALA A 153 6.35 -5.99 -18.88
C ALA A 153 6.46 -6.53 -17.44
N ILE A 154 5.97 -7.75 -17.25
CA ILE A 154 6.09 -8.48 -15.98
C ILE A 154 7.36 -9.32 -16.03
N LEU A 155 8.22 -9.13 -15.05
CA LEU A 155 9.52 -9.82 -14.93
C LEU A 155 9.71 -10.38 -13.51
N ASN A 156 10.59 -11.38 -13.39
CA ASN A 156 11.02 -11.92 -12.09
C ASN A 156 9.85 -12.38 -11.21
N ILE A 157 8.92 -13.13 -11.78
CA ILE A 157 7.80 -13.69 -11.02
C ILE A 157 8.32 -14.75 -10.06
N GLN A 158 7.91 -14.64 -8.80
CA GLN A 158 8.20 -15.60 -7.75
C GLN A 158 6.93 -15.86 -6.95
N ILE A 159 6.64 -17.11 -6.66
CA ILE A 159 5.47 -17.51 -5.88
C ILE A 159 5.95 -18.39 -4.72
N VAL A 160 5.50 -18.04 -3.51
CA VAL A 160 5.79 -18.79 -2.29
C VAL A 160 4.51 -19.14 -1.55
N ASP A 161 4.54 -20.23 -0.80
CA ASP A 161 3.49 -20.61 0.13
C ASP A 161 3.54 -19.79 1.43
N VAL A 162 2.65 -20.08 2.37
CA VAL A 162 2.59 -19.40 3.69
C VAL A 162 3.83 -19.65 4.57
N GLN A 163 4.67 -20.64 4.23
CA GLN A 163 5.92 -20.94 4.92
C GLN A 163 7.13 -20.27 4.24
N GLY A 164 6.91 -19.53 3.14
CA GLY A 164 7.97 -18.90 2.35
C GLY A 164 8.69 -19.86 1.39
N LYS A 165 8.19 -21.09 1.22
CA LYS A 165 8.75 -22.07 0.27
C LYS A 165 8.27 -21.74 -1.13
N GLU A 166 9.20 -21.72 -2.10
CA GLU A 166 8.87 -21.54 -3.52
C GLU A 166 8.00 -22.68 -4.04
N VAL A 167 6.98 -22.33 -4.82
CA VAL A 167 6.07 -23.27 -5.47
C VAL A 167 6.23 -23.19 -6.99
N GLY A 168 6.12 -24.37 -7.63
CA GLY A 168 6.18 -24.46 -9.08
C GLY A 168 4.92 -23.89 -9.73
N TYR A 169 5.10 -23.20 -10.85
CA TYR A 169 4.02 -22.64 -11.66
C TYR A 169 4.37 -22.69 -13.14
N SER A 170 3.37 -22.56 -14.00
CA SER A 170 3.58 -22.35 -15.43
C SER A 170 3.05 -20.98 -15.86
N LEU A 171 3.72 -20.39 -16.87
CA LEU A 171 3.41 -19.06 -17.39
C LEU A 171 3.03 -19.13 -18.86
N THR A 172 2.04 -18.33 -19.22
CA THR A 172 1.72 -18.03 -20.62
C THR A 172 1.40 -16.53 -20.74
N THR A 173 2.10 -15.81 -21.61
CA THR A 173 1.89 -14.37 -21.83
C THR A 173 1.24 -14.16 -23.20
N ALA A 174 0.15 -13.39 -23.23
CA ALA A 174 -0.55 -12.99 -24.44
C ALA A 174 -0.89 -11.49 -24.35
N GLY A 175 -0.18 -10.67 -25.11
CA GLY A 175 -0.32 -9.21 -25.07
C GLY A 175 0.00 -8.65 -23.68
N SER A 176 -0.95 -7.90 -23.10
CA SER A 176 -0.82 -7.30 -21.76
C SER A 176 -1.23 -8.22 -20.61
N THR A 177 -1.57 -9.48 -20.90
CA THR A 177 -2.04 -10.44 -19.90
C THR A 177 -1.05 -11.58 -19.76
N THR A 178 -0.63 -11.85 -18.53
CA THR A 178 0.19 -13.02 -18.16
C THR A 178 -0.67 -13.99 -17.34
N SER A 179 -0.86 -15.20 -17.84
CA SER A 179 -1.54 -16.29 -17.13
C SER A 179 -0.53 -17.06 -16.28
N ILE A 180 -0.91 -17.31 -15.03
CA ILE A 180 -0.15 -18.10 -14.07
C ILE A 180 -1.00 -19.29 -13.66
N ASP A 181 -0.45 -20.49 -13.80
CA ASP A 181 -1.10 -21.73 -13.39
C ASP A 181 -0.32 -22.37 -12.24
N VAL A 182 -0.96 -22.45 -11.09
CA VAL A 182 -0.46 -23.12 -9.87
C VAL A 182 -1.27 -24.40 -9.56
N SER A 183 -2.08 -24.89 -10.48
CA SER A 183 -3.02 -26.01 -10.28
C SER A 183 -2.37 -27.32 -9.82
N LYS A 184 -1.06 -27.47 -10.03
CA LYS A 184 -0.29 -28.64 -9.58
C LYS A 184 0.07 -28.56 -8.08
N ASN A 185 -0.19 -27.44 -7.41
CA ASN A 185 0.08 -27.28 -5.99
C ASN A 185 -1.21 -27.49 -5.17
N ALA A 186 -1.06 -27.62 -3.86
CA ALA A 186 -2.20 -27.74 -2.95
C ALA A 186 -3.05 -26.45 -2.95
N ARG A 187 -4.35 -26.58 -2.65
CA ARG A 187 -5.19 -25.41 -2.43
C ARG A 187 -4.75 -24.67 -1.18
N GLY A 188 -4.71 -23.34 -1.25
CA GLY A 188 -4.25 -22.52 -0.13
C GLY A 188 -3.99 -21.07 -0.50
N ILE A 189 -3.31 -20.40 0.42
CA ILE A 189 -2.86 -19.02 0.24
C ILE A 189 -1.41 -19.03 -0.24
N TYR A 190 -1.14 -18.21 -1.26
CA TYR A 190 0.19 -17.98 -1.83
C TYR A 190 0.49 -16.50 -1.89
N PHE A 191 1.77 -16.18 -1.87
CA PHE A 191 2.26 -14.82 -2.07
C PHE A 191 3.03 -14.79 -3.38
N ILE A 192 2.60 -13.89 -4.26
CA ILE A 192 3.26 -13.65 -5.54
C ILE A 192 4.02 -12.34 -5.47
N SER A 193 5.25 -12.33 -5.98
CA SER A 193 6.05 -11.13 -6.19
C SER A 193 6.56 -11.10 -7.63
N PHE A 194 6.60 -9.92 -8.23
CA PHE A 194 7.13 -9.70 -9.58
C PHE A 194 7.44 -8.21 -9.80
N ASN A 195 8.28 -7.94 -10.79
CA ASN A 195 8.54 -6.58 -11.23
C ASN A 195 7.58 -6.21 -12.37
N ALA A 196 6.89 -5.07 -12.23
CA ALA A 196 6.15 -4.42 -13.28
C ALA A 196 6.90 -3.12 -13.61
N GLY A 197 7.58 -3.07 -14.75
CA GLY A 197 8.55 -2.02 -15.04
C GLY A 197 9.66 -1.97 -13.99
N THR A 198 9.82 -0.85 -13.31
CA THR A 198 10.82 -0.66 -12.24
C THR A 198 10.30 -1.02 -10.84
N ARG A 199 9.01 -1.34 -10.71
CA ARG A 199 8.35 -1.50 -9.41
C ARG A 199 8.22 -2.97 -9.03
N LEU A 200 8.58 -3.31 -7.79
CA LEU A 200 8.31 -4.61 -7.19
C LEU A 200 6.87 -4.64 -6.66
N ILE A 201 6.06 -5.55 -7.19
CA ILE A 201 4.68 -5.80 -6.76
C ILE A 201 4.65 -7.07 -5.92
N LYS A 202 3.96 -7.02 -4.78
CA LYS A 202 3.69 -8.17 -3.94
C LYS A 202 2.20 -8.27 -3.69
N LYS A 203 1.61 -9.43 -3.92
CA LYS A 203 0.17 -9.67 -3.73
C LYS A 203 -0.08 -11.05 -3.11
N ARG A 204 -1.18 -11.15 -2.38
CA ARG A 204 -1.71 -12.42 -1.89
C ARG A 204 -2.70 -12.96 -2.92
N ILE A 205 -2.55 -14.23 -3.27
CA ILE A 205 -3.49 -14.97 -4.13
C ILE A 205 -4.01 -16.20 -3.36
N MET A 206 -5.20 -16.64 -3.70
CA MET A 206 -5.86 -17.76 -3.04
C MET A 206 -6.34 -18.77 -4.10
N TYR A 207 -5.93 -20.04 -3.96
CA TYR A 207 -6.33 -21.15 -4.83
C TYR A 207 -7.17 -22.17 -4.08
#